data_4daa77d4fca13722ce164e9218a1e7db
#
_entry.id   4daa77d4fca13722ce164e9218a1e7db
#
_cell.length_a   1.000
_cell.length_b   1.000
_cell.length_c   1.000
_cell.angle_alpha   90.00
_cell.angle_beta   90.00
_cell.angle_gamma   90.00
#
_symmetry.space_group_name_H-M   'P 1'
#
loop_
_entity.id
_entity.type
_entity.pdbx_description
1 polymer ?
#
loop_
_entity_poly.entity_id
_entity_poly.type
_entity_poly.pdbx_seq_one_letter_code
_entity_poly.pdbx_strand_id
1 'polypeptide(L)'
;MPVSRYTENREHEIVSSGLEILAFSQNSGIGMVRCPKTKDLFILNHLEYDAVTLKEEFFRDKHENIQTEIPANYFPNDDITKDPINRWRPYAFLLFTNFINEVYQDVPFDYVTKNIT
;
A
#
# COMPACT_ATOMS: atom_id res chain seq x y z
N MET A 1 -6.71 1.87 -3.91
CA MET A 1 -5.54 1.07 -3.49
C MET A 1 -6.07 -0.26 -2.95
N PRO A 2 -5.66 -1.40 -3.51
CA PRO A 2 -6.12 -2.71 -3.04
C PRO A 2 -5.74 -3.00 -1.59
N VAL A 3 -6.64 -3.61 -0.85
CA VAL A 3 -6.44 -4.01 0.55
C VAL A 3 -6.71 -5.51 0.67
N SER A 4 -5.71 -6.25 1.13
CA SER A 4 -5.79 -7.70 1.34
C SER A 4 -5.15 -8.03 2.68
N ARG A 5 -5.95 -8.10 3.74
CA ARG A 5 -5.47 -8.42 5.09
C ARG A 5 -6.60 -8.86 5.99
N TYR A 6 -6.29 -9.74 6.94
CA TYR A 6 -7.21 -10.21 7.98
C TYR A 6 -7.02 -9.50 9.33
N THR A 7 -5.99 -8.67 9.46
CA THR A 7 -5.64 -7.94 10.68
C THR A 7 -5.62 -6.45 10.42
N GLU A 8 -5.80 -5.66 11.47
CA GLU A 8 -5.82 -4.21 11.42
C GLU A 8 -4.87 -3.62 12.45
N ASN A 9 -4.15 -2.56 12.06
CA ASN A 9 -3.40 -1.73 12.99
C ASN A 9 -4.28 -0.57 13.45
N ARG A 10 -4.49 -0.45 14.75
CA ARG A 10 -5.35 0.60 15.31
C ARG A 10 -4.60 1.92 15.40
N GLU A 11 -5.31 3.01 15.10
CA GLU A 11 -4.76 4.35 15.09
C GLU A 11 -4.00 4.71 16.37
N HIS A 12 -4.62 4.48 17.54
CA HIS A 12 -4.00 4.81 18.83
C HIS A 12 -2.72 4.03 19.11
N GLU A 13 -2.60 2.80 18.64
CA GLU A 13 -1.40 1.98 18.79
C GLU A 13 -0.25 2.53 17.91
N ILE A 14 -0.57 2.94 16.71
CA ILE A 14 0.39 3.55 15.77
C ILE A 14 0.91 4.88 16.33
N VAL A 15 0.02 5.76 16.75
CA VAL A 15 0.37 7.08 17.28
C VAL A 15 1.17 6.95 18.59
N SER A 16 0.77 6.06 19.50
CA SER A 16 1.49 5.83 20.76
C SER A 16 2.89 5.25 20.55
N SER A 17 3.14 4.59 19.43
CA SER A 17 4.47 4.11 19.04
C SER A 17 5.39 5.19 18.45
N GLY A 18 4.91 6.43 18.34
CA GLY A 18 5.67 7.55 17.77
C GLY A 18 5.72 7.55 16.25
N LEU A 19 4.83 6.81 15.61
CA LEU A 19 4.71 6.75 14.16
C LEU A 19 3.68 7.75 13.65
N GLU A 20 3.84 8.22 12.42
CA GLU A 20 2.94 9.14 11.75
C GLU A 20 2.04 8.39 10.77
N ILE A 21 0.73 8.65 10.84
CA ILE A 21 -0.23 8.13 9.86
C ILE A 21 -0.26 9.08 8.66
N LEU A 22 0.11 8.59 7.49
CA LEU A 22 0.13 9.36 6.25
C LEU A 22 -1.12 9.17 5.40
N ALA A 23 -1.78 8.03 5.49
CA ALA A 23 -3.00 7.74 4.77
C ALA A 23 -3.95 6.89 5.59
N PHE A 24 -5.21 7.30 5.62
CA PHE A 24 -6.28 6.66 6.36
C PHE A 24 -7.57 6.67 5.54
N SER A 25 -8.36 5.61 5.66
CA SER A 25 -9.70 5.50 5.09
C SER A 25 -10.67 4.99 6.14
N GLN A 26 -11.87 5.56 6.18
CA GLN A 26 -12.93 5.08 7.08
C GLN A 26 -13.30 3.62 6.81
N ASN A 27 -13.23 3.18 5.56
CA ASN A 27 -13.64 1.83 5.15
C ASN A 27 -12.53 0.78 5.30
N SER A 28 -11.26 1.18 5.17
CA SER A 28 -10.13 0.25 5.15
C SER A 28 -9.07 0.53 6.21
N GLY A 29 -9.27 1.55 7.04
CA GLY A 29 -8.36 1.91 8.10
C GLY A 29 -7.05 2.54 7.60
N ILE A 30 -5.96 2.29 8.33
CA ILE A 30 -4.65 2.86 8.04
C ILE A 30 -4.05 2.20 6.81
N GLY A 31 -3.66 3.00 5.83
CA GLY A 31 -3.03 2.54 4.60
C GLY A 31 -1.53 2.80 4.51
N MET A 32 -1.04 3.81 5.21
CA MET A 32 0.36 4.22 5.12
C MET A 32 0.82 4.89 6.40
N VAL A 33 2.01 4.54 6.85
CA VAL A 33 2.62 5.01 8.09
C VAL A 33 4.09 5.34 7.87
N ARG A 34 4.60 6.32 8.59
CA ARG A 34 6.00 6.72 8.54
C ARG A 34 6.64 6.71 9.93
N CYS A 35 7.89 6.30 10.00
CA CYS A 35 8.74 6.51 11.16
C CYS A 35 9.52 7.82 11.00
N PRO A 36 9.27 8.87 11.83
CA PRO A 36 9.99 10.15 11.68
C PRO A 36 11.49 10.05 11.95
N LYS A 37 11.90 9.13 12.81
CA LYS A 37 13.31 8.95 13.20
C LYS A 37 14.15 8.30 12.11
N THR A 38 13.64 7.19 11.56
CA THR A 38 14.37 6.39 10.57
C THR A 38 13.99 6.76 9.14
N LYS A 39 12.89 7.51 8.97
CA LYS A 39 12.27 7.85 7.68
C LYS A 39 11.72 6.64 6.91
N ASP A 40 11.61 5.49 7.58
CA ASP A 40 10.98 4.32 6.99
C ASP A 40 9.51 4.59 6.65
N LEU A 41 9.10 4.13 5.49
CA LEU A 41 7.73 4.21 5.01
C LEU A 41 7.12 2.82 4.99
N PHE A 42 6.01 2.65 5.69
CA PHE A 42 5.24 1.40 5.74
C PHE A 42 3.96 1.56 4.94
N ILE A 43 3.84 0.79 3.87
CA ILE A 43 2.65 0.76 3.03
C ILE A 43 1.90 -0.53 3.35
N LEU A 44 0.72 -0.38 3.96
CA LEU A 44 -0.07 -1.51 4.45
C LEU A 44 -1.06 -2.05 3.41
N ASN A 45 -1.24 -1.33 2.33
CA ASN A 45 -2.08 -1.70 1.20
C ASN A 45 -1.22 -2.03 -0.03
N HIS A 46 -1.83 -2.63 -1.05
CA HIS A 46 -1.10 -3.21 -2.17
C HIS A 46 -1.20 -2.35 -3.43
N LEU A 47 -0.31 -1.37 -3.57
CA LEU A 47 -0.19 -0.57 -4.79
C LEU A 47 0.45 -1.33 -5.96
N GLU A 48 1.21 -2.38 -5.65
CA GLU A 48 1.90 -3.24 -6.62
C GLU A 48 0.97 -4.23 -7.33
N TYR A 49 -0.26 -4.42 -6.85
CA TYR A 49 -1.19 -5.36 -7.43
C TYR A 49 -1.56 -5.00 -8.87
N ASP A 50 -1.60 -6.00 -9.73
CA ASP A 50 -2.26 -5.90 -11.03
C ASP A 50 -3.78 -5.85 -10.87
N ALA A 51 -4.49 -5.52 -11.96
CA ALA A 51 -5.93 -5.36 -11.92
C ALA A 51 -6.67 -6.58 -11.36
N VAL A 52 -6.19 -7.79 -11.64
CA VAL A 52 -6.85 -9.04 -11.27
C VAL A 52 -6.27 -9.74 -10.04
N THR A 53 -5.18 -9.27 -9.46
CA THR A 53 -4.51 -9.97 -8.35
C THR A 53 -5.44 -10.19 -7.16
N LEU A 54 -6.15 -9.17 -6.70
CA LEU A 54 -7.08 -9.28 -5.59
C LEU A 54 -8.31 -10.14 -5.93
N LYS A 55 -8.73 -10.15 -7.20
CA LYS A 55 -9.77 -11.04 -7.71
C LYS A 55 -9.35 -12.51 -7.58
N GLU A 56 -8.13 -12.82 -7.96
CA GLU A 56 -7.57 -14.19 -7.85
C GLU A 56 -7.49 -14.63 -6.39
N GLU A 57 -7.05 -13.76 -5.49
CA GLU A 57 -7.03 -14.03 -4.04
C GLU A 57 -8.45 -14.28 -3.50
N PHE A 58 -9.41 -13.46 -3.86
CA PHE A 58 -10.81 -13.62 -3.45
C PHE A 58 -11.39 -14.96 -3.87
N PHE A 59 -11.22 -15.36 -5.13
CA PHE A 59 -11.72 -16.65 -5.62
C PHE A 59 -10.96 -17.84 -5.05
N ARG A 60 -9.65 -17.73 -4.82
CA ARG A 60 -8.87 -18.76 -4.11
C ARG A 60 -9.44 -18.99 -2.71
N ASP A 61 -9.59 -17.94 -1.93
CA ASP A 61 -10.08 -18.02 -0.55
C ASP A 61 -11.50 -18.57 -0.50
N LYS A 62 -12.36 -18.17 -1.43
CA LYS A 62 -13.72 -18.72 -1.56
C LYS A 62 -13.71 -20.21 -1.90
N HIS A 63 -12.82 -20.66 -2.77
CA HIS A 63 -12.66 -22.06 -3.14
C HIS A 63 -12.16 -22.91 -1.97
N GLU A 64 -11.29 -22.36 -1.13
CA GLU A 64 -10.77 -23.01 0.07
C GLU A 64 -11.73 -22.93 1.27
N ASN A 65 -12.95 -22.46 1.06
CA ASN A 65 -13.97 -22.25 2.10
C ASN A 65 -13.53 -21.27 3.22
N ILE A 66 -12.59 -20.41 2.93
CA ILE A 66 -12.23 -19.30 3.82
C ILE A 66 -13.34 -18.26 3.72
N GLN A 67 -13.91 -17.87 4.86
CA GLN A 67 -14.91 -16.82 4.89
C GLN A 67 -14.27 -15.49 4.45
N THR A 68 -14.67 -15.01 3.30
CA THR A 68 -14.18 -13.77 2.73
C THR A 68 -15.33 -12.94 2.18
N GLU A 69 -15.26 -11.63 2.38
CA GLU A 69 -16.23 -10.68 1.84
C GLU A 69 -15.79 -10.20 0.45
N ILE A 70 -16.76 -9.77 -0.35
CA ILE A 70 -16.46 -9.13 -1.64
C ILE A 70 -15.68 -7.85 -1.37
N PRO A 71 -14.49 -7.67 -1.99
CA PRO A 71 -13.71 -6.43 -1.82
C PRO A 71 -14.52 -5.20 -2.23
N ALA A 72 -14.70 -4.27 -1.28
CA ALA A 72 -15.46 -3.06 -1.50
C ALA A 72 -14.82 -2.16 -2.58
N ASN A 73 -15.64 -1.58 -3.45
CA ASN A 73 -15.20 -0.65 -4.50
C ASN A 73 -14.15 -1.22 -5.47
N TYR A 74 -14.09 -2.53 -5.59
CA TYR A 74 -13.09 -3.21 -6.44
C TYR A 74 -13.70 -3.72 -7.74
N PHE A 75 -14.76 -4.53 -7.66
CA PHE A 75 -15.48 -4.98 -8.84
C PHE A 75 -16.44 -3.90 -9.35
N PRO A 76 -16.61 -3.73 -10.67
CA PRO A 76 -17.62 -2.83 -11.22
C PRO A 76 -19.03 -3.19 -10.70
N ASN A 77 -19.68 -2.25 -10.01
CA ASN A 77 -20.99 -2.44 -9.36
C ASN A 77 -21.06 -3.66 -8.40
N ASP A 78 -19.92 -4.00 -7.76
CA ASP A 78 -19.78 -5.19 -6.90
C ASP A 78 -20.11 -6.53 -7.61
N ASP A 79 -20.04 -6.53 -8.94
CA ASP A 79 -20.30 -7.72 -9.77
C ASP A 79 -19.01 -8.51 -9.96
N ILE A 80 -18.89 -9.62 -9.22
CA ILE A 80 -17.70 -10.50 -9.24
C ILE A 80 -17.48 -11.20 -10.58
N THR A 81 -18.43 -11.16 -11.50
CA THR A 81 -18.30 -11.74 -12.84
C THR A 81 -17.57 -10.80 -13.81
N LYS A 82 -17.45 -9.53 -13.45
CA LYS A 82 -16.76 -8.52 -14.26
C LYS A 82 -15.32 -8.34 -13.83
N ASP A 83 -14.48 -8.00 -14.78
CA ASP A 83 -13.08 -7.71 -14.47
C ASP A 83 -12.93 -6.34 -13.82
N PRO A 84 -12.14 -6.23 -12.75
CA PRO A 84 -11.85 -4.96 -12.11
C PRO A 84 -10.94 -4.10 -12.99
N ILE A 85 -11.06 -2.79 -12.79
CA ILE A 85 -10.22 -1.79 -13.48
C ILE A 85 -9.15 -1.31 -12.52
N ASN A 86 -7.89 -1.35 -12.94
CA ASN A 86 -6.79 -0.79 -12.15
C ASN A 86 -6.84 0.74 -12.19
N ARG A 87 -7.31 1.34 -11.09
CA ARG A 87 -7.38 2.81 -10.91
C ARG A 87 -6.27 3.36 -10.02
N TRP A 88 -5.44 2.49 -9.44
CA TRP A 88 -4.40 2.88 -8.48
C TRP A 88 -3.00 2.99 -9.11
N ARG A 89 -2.78 2.48 -10.30
CA ARG A 89 -1.46 2.46 -10.95
C ARG A 89 -0.81 3.85 -11.08
N PRO A 90 -1.50 4.91 -11.50
CA PRO A 90 -0.91 6.25 -11.54
C PRO A 90 -0.46 6.74 -10.16
N TYR A 91 -1.23 6.43 -9.12
CA TYR A 91 -0.88 6.78 -7.74
C TYR A 91 0.29 5.95 -7.22
N ALA A 92 0.40 4.68 -7.63
CA ALA A 92 1.55 3.84 -7.32
C ALA A 92 2.83 4.44 -7.90
N PHE A 93 2.84 4.81 -9.16
CA PHE A 93 3.98 5.47 -9.79
C PHE A 93 4.34 6.78 -9.10
N LEU A 94 3.37 7.60 -8.79
CA LEU A 94 3.59 8.87 -8.10
C LEU A 94 4.19 8.66 -6.71
N LEU A 95 3.65 7.73 -5.92
CA LEU A 95 4.13 7.44 -4.58
C LEU A 95 5.57 6.91 -4.60
N PHE A 96 5.85 5.90 -5.41
CA PHE A 96 7.18 5.30 -5.48
C PHE A 96 8.22 6.28 -6.04
N THR A 97 7.86 7.08 -7.04
CA THR A 97 8.75 8.11 -7.59
C THR A 97 9.05 9.18 -6.55
N ASN A 98 8.06 9.66 -5.82
CA ASN A 98 8.25 10.64 -4.75
C ASN A 98 9.10 10.09 -3.61
N PHE A 99 8.90 8.84 -3.22
CA PHE A 99 9.70 8.18 -2.19
C PHE A 99 11.17 8.04 -2.62
N ILE A 100 11.42 7.57 -3.84
CA ILE A 100 12.78 7.47 -4.40
C ILE A 100 13.44 8.84 -4.44
N ASN A 101 12.74 9.88 -4.85
CA ASN A 101 13.26 11.24 -4.87
C ASN A 101 13.61 11.74 -3.47
N GLU A 102 12.77 11.46 -2.48
CA GLU A 102 13.04 11.80 -1.08
C GLU A 102 14.31 11.10 -0.56
N VAL A 103 14.45 9.80 -0.80
CA VAL A 103 15.66 9.04 -0.44
C VAL A 103 16.89 9.63 -1.12
N TYR A 104 16.78 9.96 -2.39
CA TYR A 104 17.88 10.57 -3.16
C TYR A 104 18.33 11.92 -2.60
N GLN A 105 17.38 12.75 -2.12
CA GLN A 105 17.68 14.04 -1.52
C GLN A 105 18.30 13.93 -0.11
N ASP A 106 17.92 12.91 0.64
CA ASP A 106 18.31 12.74 2.03
C ASP A 106 19.63 11.98 2.22
N VAL A 107 19.99 11.11 1.25
CA VAL A 107 21.23 10.33 1.33
C VAL A 107 22.43 11.18 0.90
N PRO A 108 23.45 11.33 1.77
CA PRO A 108 24.66 12.05 1.40
C PRO A 108 25.38 11.30 0.28
N PHE A 109 25.63 12.00 -0.82
CA PHE A 109 26.33 11.47 -1.97
C PHE A 109 27.59 12.31 -2.23
N ASP A 110 28.76 11.70 -2.02
CA ASP A 110 30.04 12.30 -2.34
C ASP A 110 30.55 11.79 -3.69
N TYR A 111 30.20 12.54 -4.72
CA TYR A 111 30.59 12.23 -6.08
C TYR A 111 32.10 12.36 -6.29
N VAL A 112 32.74 13.29 -5.63
CA VAL A 112 34.17 13.58 -5.78
C VAL A 112 35.02 12.42 -5.27
N THR A 113 34.72 11.93 -4.08
CA THR A 113 35.47 10.83 -3.45
C THR A 113 35.35 9.54 -4.23
N LYS A 114 34.21 9.26 -4.82
CA LYS A 114 33.97 8.02 -5.58
C LYS A 114 34.61 8.00 -6.98
N ASN A 115 34.89 9.16 -7.55
CA ASN A 115 35.49 9.26 -8.88
C ASN A 115 37.05 9.40 -8.88
N ILE A 116 37.63 9.53 -7.71
CA ILE A 116 39.11 9.61 -7.53
C ILE A 116 39.73 8.22 -7.35
N THR A 117 38.92 7.24 -7.04
CA THR A 117 39.36 5.84 -6.93
C THR A 117 39.07 5.07 -8.21
#